data_907f4416e4fde16f0430d87bb923d107
#
_entry.id   907f4416e4fde16f0430d87bb923d107
#
_cell.length_a   1.000
_cell.length_b   1.000
_cell.length_c   1.000
_cell.angle_alpha   90.00
_cell.angle_beta   90.00
_cell.angle_gamma   90.00
#
_symmetry.space_group_name_H-M   'P 1'
#
loop_
_entity.id
_entity.type
_entity.pdbx_description
1 polymer ?
#
loop_
_entity_poly.entity_id
_entity_poly.type
_entity_poly.pdbx_seq_one_letter_code
_entity_poly.pdbx_strand_id
1 'polypeptide(L)'
;MIIRGDIMLRDTILVTGHKSPDTDSICSAISYANLKNQMGFPAQPICAGQANKETSFALKYFGFEHPEIVTSFAVTVEDVVESIPAVDAKASLQEVLAWRKQYEMNRIPVVENGTTYVGTITAQRLIDALEGAISGNANVTAGEICTKTSCQVISKETKLRDFKANSHIGGYPVVDNGTYLGIIRSNVEAPKQKTKVVLVDHNEKVQIIDDIEEAELIENIDHHRIGGLVTDNPIFIHYETVGCTCTILANLYWQYGQEIPKNIAGLMLSAIISDTVLFRSPTCTEKDKETAKKLATIAGVNLEEYGMELLKAGSDVSDYSDEKIVRTDLKEFEANGKIISIGQIQVMDTTDILGRKACLLKAMETLRSANNYSASYLMITNILTEATNLIFVGDANDVVAAAFNAQPVDNEVYLEHTLSRKKQVVPPIVGAMKG
;
A
#
# COMPACT_ATOMS: atom_id res chain seq x y z
N MET A 1 -1.78 -10.10 14.22
CA MET A 1 -0.55 -9.34 14.56
C MET A 1 0.62 -10.25 14.23
N ILE A 2 1.12 -10.15 12.99
CA ILE A 2 2.25 -10.96 12.52
C ILE A 2 3.50 -10.25 13.06
N ILE A 3 4.24 -10.93 13.93
CA ILE A 3 5.50 -10.43 14.45
C ILE A 3 6.50 -10.47 13.28
N ARG A 4 6.86 -9.31 12.72
CA ARG A 4 7.95 -9.15 11.75
C ARG A 4 9.28 -9.51 12.41
N GLY A 5 9.54 -10.68 12.73
CA GLY A 5 10.75 -11.09 13.43
C GLY A 5 11.08 -12.57 13.31
N ASP A 6 10.13 -13.35 12.82
CA ASP A 6 10.37 -14.77 12.61
C ASP A 6 11.08 -15.03 11.28
N ILE A 7 12.16 -15.77 11.33
CA ILE A 7 12.93 -16.25 10.17
C ILE A 7 12.02 -16.89 9.10
N MET A 8 10.85 -17.42 9.48
CA MET A 8 9.85 -18.00 8.57
C MET A 8 9.23 -17.02 7.57
N LEU A 9 9.13 -15.71 7.88
CA LEU A 9 8.51 -14.72 6.98
C LEU A 9 9.41 -14.33 5.80
N ARG A 10 10.73 -14.50 5.91
CA ARG A 10 11.68 -14.15 4.84
C ARG A 10 11.65 -15.11 3.66
N ASP A 11 11.14 -16.32 3.86
CA ASP A 11 10.93 -17.29 2.79
C ASP A 11 9.56 -17.17 2.13
N THR A 12 8.66 -16.35 2.70
CA THR A 12 7.32 -16.13 2.17
C THR A 12 7.34 -15.05 1.10
N ILE A 13 6.76 -15.33 -0.06
CA ILE A 13 6.60 -14.38 -1.15
C ILE A 13 5.44 -13.42 -0.81
N LEU A 14 5.70 -12.12 -0.83
CA LEU A 14 4.64 -11.11 -0.69
C LEU A 14 4.08 -10.75 -2.06
N VAL A 15 2.76 -10.84 -2.23
CA VAL A 15 2.07 -10.47 -3.48
C VAL A 15 1.28 -9.19 -3.25
N THR A 16 1.52 -8.18 -4.06
CA THR A 16 0.89 -6.86 -3.90
C THR A 16 0.44 -6.24 -5.20
N GLY A 17 -0.69 -5.55 -5.15
CA GLY A 17 -1.10 -4.59 -6.17
C GLY A 17 -0.54 -3.18 -5.91
N HIS A 18 -1.09 -2.18 -6.60
CA HIS A 18 -0.61 -0.79 -6.57
C HIS A 18 -1.00 -0.02 -5.29
N LYS A 19 -0.35 1.16 -5.07
CA LYS A 19 -0.51 2.03 -3.88
C LYS A 19 -1.93 2.53 -3.62
N SER A 20 -2.73 2.70 -4.67
CA SER A 20 -4.13 3.12 -4.54
C SER A 20 -5.03 1.94 -4.90
N PRO A 21 -5.12 0.92 -4.02
CA PRO A 21 -5.66 -0.37 -4.38
C PRO A 21 -7.14 -0.28 -4.75
N ASP A 22 -7.47 -0.83 -5.91
CA ASP A 22 -8.83 -1.06 -6.39
C ASP A 22 -9.22 -2.55 -6.28
N THR A 23 -10.30 -2.93 -6.91
CA THR A 23 -10.79 -4.31 -6.82
C THR A 23 -9.87 -5.30 -7.54
N ASP A 24 -9.30 -4.95 -8.72
CA ASP A 24 -8.35 -5.84 -9.40
C ASP A 24 -7.06 -5.99 -8.60
N SER A 25 -6.51 -4.90 -8.12
CA SER A 25 -5.28 -4.85 -7.33
C SER A 25 -5.31 -5.80 -6.12
N ILE A 26 -6.38 -5.75 -5.30
CA ILE A 26 -6.50 -6.59 -4.09
C ILE A 26 -6.88 -8.03 -4.45
N CYS A 27 -7.85 -8.22 -5.34
CA CYS A 27 -8.29 -9.56 -5.72
C CYS A 27 -7.20 -10.33 -6.46
N SER A 28 -6.41 -9.66 -7.31
CA SER A 28 -5.24 -10.24 -7.97
C SER A 28 -4.17 -10.67 -6.97
N ALA A 29 -3.87 -9.85 -5.97
CA ALA A 29 -2.89 -10.20 -4.93
C ALA A 29 -3.31 -11.46 -4.16
N ILE A 30 -4.58 -11.54 -3.73
CA ILE A 30 -5.11 -12.71 -3.02
C ILE A 30 -5.11 -13.94 -3.93
N SER A 31 -5.56 -13.80 -5.18
CA SER A 31 -5.67 -14.91 -6.12
C SER A 31 -4.31 -15.47 -6.51
N TYR A 32 -3.33 -14.61 -6.78
CA TYR A 32 -2.00 -15.08 -7.15
C TYR A 32 -1.23 -15.68 -5.96
N ALA A 33 -1.37 -15.12 -4.75
CA ALA A 33 -0.83 -15.75 -3.56
C ALA A 33 -1.40 -17.18 -3.34
N ASN A 34 -2.72 -17.35 -3.59
CA ASN A 34 -3.34 -18.69 -3.54
C ASN A 34 -2.73 -19.64 -4.58
N LEU A 35 -2.56 -19.20 -5.83
CA LEU A 35 -1.92 -19.98 -6.88
C LEU A 35 -0.51 -20.43 -6.49
N LYS A 36 0.32 -19.50 -5.98
CA LYS A 36 1.67 -19.80 -5.50
C LYS A 36 1.67 -20.85 -4.40
N ASN A 37 0.77 -20.73 -3.42
CA ASN A 37 0.63 -21.71 -2.34
C ASN A 37 0.25 -23.10 -2.86
N GLN A 38 -0.66 -23.20 -3.84
CA GLN A 38 -1.02 -24.47 -4.47
C GLN A 38 0.17 -25.11 -5.22
N MET A 39 1.05 -24.28 -5.77
CA MET A 39 2.27 -24.71 -6.45
C MET A 39 3.41 -25.05 -5.47
N GLY A 40 3.21 -24.94 -4.15
CA GLY A 40 4.20 -25.23 -3.11
C GLY A 40 5.16 -24.07 -2.79
N PHE A 41 4.88 -22.87 -3.26
CA PHE A 41 5.63 -21.66 -2.91
C PHE A 41 4.88 -20.86 -1.85
N PRO A 42 5.36 -20.78 -0.60
CA PRO A 42 4.70 -19.99 0.44
C PRO A 42 4.52 -18.54 0.01
N ALA A 43 3.27 -18.07 -0.04
CA ALA A 43 2.95 -16.72 -0.47
C ALA A 43 1.83 -16.12 0.37
N GLN A 44 1.89 -14.80 0.58
CA GLN A 44 0.92 -14.03 1.35
C GLN A 44 0.49 -12.78 0.55
N PRO A 45 -0.82 -12.51 0.43
CA PRO A 45 -1.27 -11.26 -0.14
C PRO A 45 -1.07 -10.12 0.86
N ILE A 46 -0.60 -8.99 0.37
CA ILE A 46 -0.56 -7.71 1.08
C ILE A 46 -1.18 -6.63 0.20
N CYS A 47 -1.48 -5.47 0.77
CA CYS A 47 -1.95 -4.31 0.02
C CYS A 47 -1.33 -3.02 0.56
N ALA A 48 -1.33 -1.96 -0.25
CA ALA A 48 -0.73 -0.69 0.11
C ALA A 48 -1.68 0.27 0.84
N GLY A 49 -2.97 -0.05 0.92
CA GLY A 49 -3.97 0.83 1.51
C GLY A 49 -5.31 0.14 1.76
N GLN A 50 -6.28 0.91 2.23
CA GLN A 50 -7.63 0.40 2.52
C GLN A 50 -8.40 0.06 1.24
N ALA A 51 -9.15 -1.04 1.30
CA ALA A 51 -10.09 -1.41 0.26
C ALA A 51 -11.20 -0.35 0.12
N ASN A 52 -11.59 -0.06 -1.11
CA ASN A 52 -12.79 0.74 -1.39
C ASN A 52 -14.07 -0.05 -1.07
N LYS A 53 -15.25 0.58 -1.19
CA LYS A 53 -16.53 -0.07 -0.88
C LYS A 53 -16.81 -1.28 -1.76
N GLU A 54 -16.46 -1.22 -3.05
CA GLU A 54 -16.63 -2.31 -4.01
C GLU A 54 -15.77 -3.52 -3.62
N THR A 55 -14.49 -3.29 -3.41
CA THR A 55 -13.55 -4.32 -2.95
C THR A 55 -13.98 -4.91 -1.61
N SER A 56 -14.39 -4.06 -0.66
CA SER A 56 -14.88 -4.50 0.66
C SER A 56 -16.12 -5.37 0.55
N PHE A 57 -17.03 -5.04 -0.39
CA PHE A 57 -18.19 -5.88 -0.69
C PHE A 57 -17.75 -7.25 -1.23
N ALA A 58 -16.86 -7.30 -2.22
CA ALA A 58 -16.36 -8.54 -2.81
C ALA A 58 -15.68 -9.43 -1.76
N LEU A 59 -14.77 -8.85 -0.95
CA LEU A 59 -14.09 -9.58 0.12
C LEU A 59 -15.10 -10.20 1.09
N LYS A 60 -16.05 -9.41 1.58
CA LYS A 60 -17.07 -9.88 2.51
C LYS A 60 -17.97 -10.96 1.90
N TYR A 61 -18.39 -10.78 0.64
CA TYR A 61 -19.29 -11.72 -0.06
C TYR A 61 -18.65 -13.11 -0.19
N PHE A 62 -17.36 -13.17 -0.50
CA PHE A 62 -16.63 -14.42 -0.68
C PHE A 62 -15.86 -14.90 0.57
N GLY A 63 -16.05 -14.22 1.71
CA GLY A 63 -15.53 -14.67 3.02
C GLY A 63 -14.03 -14.43 3.21
N PHE A 64 -13.50 -13.35 2.66
CA PHE A 64 -12.12 -12.92 2.89
C PHE A 64 -12.05 -11.74 3.85
N GLU A 65 -10.99 -11.71 4.64
CA GLU A 65 -10.57 -10.53 5.36
C GLU A 65 -9.71 -9.62 4.47
N HIS A 66 -9.59 -8.37 4.88
CA HIS A 66 -8.70 -7.41 4.22
C HIS A 66 -7.24 -7.85 4.37
N PRO A 67 -6.44 -7.89 3.30
CA PRO A 67 -5.02 -8.19 3.41
C PRO A 67 -4.28 -7.21 4.32
N GLU A 68 -3.15 -7.63 4.87
CA GLU A 68 -2.30 -6.77 5.69
C GLU A 68 -1.85 -5.54 4.88
N ILE A 69 -1.92 -4.35 5.51
CA ILE A 69 -1.46 -3.11 4.90
C ILE A 69 0.03 -2.95 5.13
N VAL A 70 0.79 -2.90 4.02
CA VAL A 70 2.23 -2.66 4.01
C VAL A 70 2.50 -1.47 3.10
N THR A 71 3.02 -0.38 3.64
CA THR A 71 3.26 0.86 2.89
C THR A 71 4.72 1.09 2.49
N SER A 72 5.64 0.29 3.02
CA SER A 72 7.08 0.39 2.74
C SER A 72 7.75 -0.98 2.91
N PHE A 73 8.72 -1.28 2.05
CA PHE A 73 9.61 -2.45 2.16
C PHE A 73 10.93 -2.12 2.85
N ALA A 74 11.08 -0.91 3.40
CA ALA A 74 12.29 -0.53 4.12
C ALA A 74 12.57 -1.51 5.26
N VAL A 75 13.82 -1.95 5.35
CA VAL A 75 14.31 -2.66 6.53
C VAL A 75 14.30 -1.69 7.70
N THR A 76 13.69 -2.11 8.81
CA THR A 76 13.58 -1.31 10.03
C THR A 76 14.45 -1.88 11.15
N VAL A 77 14.58 -1.14 12.22
CA VAL A 77 15.27 -1.60 13.45
C VAL A 77 14.56 -2.84 14.02
N GLU A 78 13.24 -2.97 13.87
CA GLU A 78 12.50 -4.16 14.29
C GLU A 78 13.00 -5.45 13.63
N ASP A 79 13.46 -5.38 12.38
CA ASP A 79 13.95 -6.53 11.61
C ASP A 79 15.32 -7.04 12.08
N VAL A 80 16.05 -6.23 12.85
CA VAL A 80 17.45 -6.50 13.23
C VAL A 80 17.72 -6.34 14.73
N VAL A 81 16.71 -6.03 15.54
CA VAL A 81 16.85 -5.90 16.99
C VAL A 81 17.25 -7.24 17.62
N GLU A 82 18.28 -7.22 18.45
CA GLU A 82 18.69 -8.39 19.23
C GLU A 82 17.88 -8.45 20.54
N SER A 83 17.27 -9.58 20.83
CA SER A 83 16.54 -9.83 22.08
C SER A 83 17.49 -10.01 23.26
N ILE A 84 18.23 -8.94 23.60
CA ILE A 84 19.09 -8.90 24.76
C ILE A 84 18.26 -8.42 25.97
N PRO A 85 18.23 -9.15 27.09
CA PRO A 85 17.44 -8.75 28.25
C PRO A 85 17.97 -7.48 28.89
N ALA A 86 17.09 -6.63 29.39
CA ALA A 86 17.48 -5.48 30.21
C ALA A 86 17.76 -5.90 31.65
N VAL A 87 18.37 -5.00 32.42
CA VAL A 87 18.57 -5.16 33.87
C VAL A 87 17.35 -4.61 34.61
N ASP A 88 16.87 -5.33 35.64
CA ASP A 88 15.80 -4.82 36.50
C ASP A 88 16.27 -3.61 37.31
N ALA A 89 15.39 -2.64 37.50
CA ALA A 89 15.72 -1.41 38.25
C ALA A 89 16.15 -1.68 39.71
N LYS A 90 15.76 -2.79 40.30
CA LYS A 90 16.13 -3.23 41.64
C LYS A 90 17.46 -4.01 41.67
N ALA A 91 18.04 -4.33 40.52
CA ALA A 91 19.25 -5.11 40.44
C ALA A 91 20.43 -4.37 41.13
N SER A 92 21.28 -5.15 41.79
CA SER A 92 22.48 -4.69 42.45
C SER A 92 23.56 -4.30 41.44
N LEU A 93 24.54 -3.51 41.90
CA LEU A 93 25.73 -3.14 41.10
C LEU A 93 26.47 -4.39 40.57
N GLN A 94 26.51 -5.48 41.37
CA GLN A 94 27.11 -6.74 40.95
C GLN A 94 26.38 -7.40 39.76
N GLU A 95 25.08 -7.38 39.75
CA GLU A 95 24.28 -7.90 38.63
C GLU A 95 24.43 -7.03 37.37
N VAL A 96 24.51 -5.70 37.51
CA VAL A 96 24.82 -4.76 36.44
C VAL A 96 26.19 -5.06 35.82
N LEU A 97 27.22 -5.32 36.64
CA LEU A 97 28.56 -5.68 36.16
C LEU A 97 28.58 -7.05 35.47
N ALA A 98 27.81 -8.04 35.99
CA ALA A 98 27.68 -9.35 35.36
C ALA A 98 27.04 -9.23 33.98
N TRP A 99 25.98 -8.44 33.87
CA TRP A 99 25.31 -8.15 32.58
C TRP A 99 26.32 -7.50 31.59
N ARG A 100 27.02 -6.44 32.02
CA ARG A 100 28.03 -5.76 31.20
C ARG A 100 29.12 -6.71 30.70
N LYS A 101 29.59 -7.60 31.55
CA LYS A 101 30.59 -8.61 31.18
C LYS A 101 30.06 -9.63 30.17
N GLN A 102 28.81 -10.03 30.34
CA GLN A 102 28.16 -11.02 29.48
C GLN A 102 27.92 -10.47 28.05
N TYR A 103 27.41 -9.24 27.94
CA TYR A 103 27.01 -8.66 26.66
C TYR A 103 28.05 -7.70 26.05
N GLU A 104 29.09 -7.37 26.77
CA GLU A 104 30.23 -6.51 26.35
C GLU A 104 29.81 -5.11 25.88
N MET A 105 28.79 -4.52 26.53
CA MET A 105 28.24 -3.23 26.16
C MET A 105 28.45 -2.17 27.21
N ASN A 106 28.58 -0.91 26.76
CA ASN A 106 28.77 0.26 27.62
C ASN A 106 27.47 1.06 27.86
N ARG A 107 26.34 0.58 27.33
CA ARG A 107 25.01 1.09 27.61
C ARG A 107 24.12 -0.08 28.06
N ILE A 108 23.68 -0.01 29.30
CA ILE A 108 22.94 -1.08 29.96
C ILE A 108 21.50 -0.61 30.13
N PRO A 109 20.53 -1.17 29.39
CA PRO A 109 19.12 -0.81 29.53
C PRO A 109 18.58 -1.27 30.89
N VAL A 110 17.75 -0.42 31.49
CA VAL A 110 17.10 -0.69 32.79
C VAL A 110 15.61 -0.65 32.60
N VAL A 111 14.92 -1.67 33.17
CA VAL A 111 13.46 -1.83 33.10
C VAL A 111 12.85 -2.02 34.50
N GLU A 112 11.58 -1.66 34.60
CA GLU A 112 10.69 -2.05 35.69
C GLU A 112 9.62 -3.01 35.19
N ASN A 113 9.08 -3.84 36.07
CA ASN A 113 8.02 -4.80 35.76
C ASN A 113 8.32 -5.69 34.54
N GLY A 114 9.61 -6.00 34.32
CA GLY A 114 10.10 -6.88 33.26
C GLY A 114 10.27 -6.25 31.89
N THR A 115 9.49 -5.21 31.52
CA THR A 115 9.53 -4.63 30.16
C THR A 115 9.47 -3.11 30.11
N THR A 116 8.98 -2.44 31.15
CA THR A 116 8.85 -0.97 31.13
C THR A 116 10.23 -0.33 31.18
N TYR A 117 10.63 0.35 30.10
CA TYR A 117 11.92 1.03 30.04
C TYR A 117 11.95 2.25 30.97
N VAL A 118 12.94 2.32 31.86
CA VAL A 118 13.11 3.42 32.82
C VAL A 118 14.37 4.23 32.58
N GLY A 119 15.33 3.71 31.85
CA GLY A 119 16.58 4.43 31.54
C GLY A 119 17.72 3.53 31.09
N THR A 120 18.90 4.11 30.97
CA THR A 120 20.13 3.42 30.59
C THR A 120 21.27 3.80 31.56
N ILE A 121 22.05 2.82 31.99
CA ILE A 121 23.31 3.05 32.70
C ILE A 121 24.41 3.23 31.64
N THR A 122 24.99 4.40 31.58
CA THR A 122 26.17 4.68 30.72
C THR A 122 27.46 4.23 31.37
N ALA A 123 28.54 4.11 30.59
CA ALA A 123 29.86 3.79 31.13
C ALA A 123 30.29 4.77 32.26
N GLN A 124 30.04 6.07 32.11
CA GLN A 124 30.37 7.07 33.13
C GLN A 124 29.57 6.83 34.41
N ARG A 125 28.24 6.60 34.31
CA ARG A 125 27.41 6.33 35.48
C ARG A 125 27.82 5.06 36.22
N LEU A 126 28.27 4.04 35.48
CA LEU A 126 28.78 2.82 36.07
C LEU A 126 30.12 3.07 36.80
N ILE A 127 31.01 3.88 36.23
CA ILE A 127 32.28 4.27 36.87
C ILE A 127 31.99 5.04 38.17
N ASP A 128 31.12 6.06 38.13
CA ASP A 128 30.76 6.87 39.29
C ASP A 128 30.17 5.98 40.42
N ALA A 129 29.34 4.99 40.07
CA ALA A 129 28.77 4.04 41.02
C ALA A 129 29.86 3.12 41.65
N LEU A 130 30.82 2.69 40.85
CA LEU A 130 31.97 1.88 41.33
C LEU A 130 32.87 2.67 42.28
N GLU A 131 33.19 3.93 41.96
CA GLU A 131 33.93 4.81 42.83
C GLU A 131 33.20 5.07 44.15
N GLY A 132 31.86 5.27 44.09
CA GLY A 132 31.02 5.36 45.28
C GLY A 132 31.07 4.10 46.14
N ALA A 133 31.01 2.91 45.51
CA ALA A 133 31.08 1.63 46.20
C ALA A 133 32.43 1.42 46.91
N ILE A 134 33.52 1.80 46.26
CA ILE A 134 34.87 1.77 46.88
C ILE A 134 34.96 2.72 48.10
N SER A 135 34.25 3.85 48.05
CA SER A 135 34.19 4.84 49.12
C SER A 135 33.15 4.50 50.21
N GLY A 136 32.55 3.31 50.18
CA GLY A 136 31.66 2.81 51.23
C GLY A 136 30.14 2.87 50.88
N ASN A 137 29.76 3.39 49.73
CA ASN A 137 28.36 3.41 49.25
C ASN A 137 28.12 2.30 48.26
N ALA A 138 28.14 1.05 48.70
CA ALA A 138 28.02 -0.13 47.84
C ALA A 138 26.57 -0.55 47.55
N ASN A 139 25.57 -0.05 48.27
CA ASN A 139 24.17 -0.47 48.19
C ASN A 139 23.36 0.40 47.22
N VAL A 140 23.79 0.51 45.98
CA VAL A 140 23.07 1.24 44.92
C VAL A 140 22.40 0.27 43.96
N THR A 141 21.19 0.61 43.52
CA THR A 141 20.42 -0.18 42.53
C THR A 141 20.63 0.36 41.11
N ALA A 142 20.32 -0.49 40.11
CA ALA A 142 20.37 -0.11 38.71
C ALA A 142 19.46 1.10 38.40
N GLY A 143 18.27 1.17 39.01
CA GLY A 143 17.33 2.29 38.86
C GLY A 143 17.84 3.63 39.42
N GLU A 144 18.68 3.60 40.49
CA GLU A 144 19.28 4.81 41.08
C GLU A 144 20.41 5.38 40.22
N ILE A 145 21.17 4.51 39.55
CA ILE A 145 22.32 4.93 38.74
C ILE A 145 22.01 5.12 37.27
N CYS A 146 20.83 4.67 36.77
CA CYS A 146 20.43 4.89 35.39
C CYS A 146 20.12 6.37 35.11
N THR A 147 20.33 6.80 33.87
CA THR A 147 19.90 8.11 33.40
C THR A 147 18.53 7.98 32.69
N LYS A 148 17.60 8.82 33.09
CA LYS A 148 16.21 8.82 32.58
C LYS A 148 16.04 9.72 31.34
N THR A 149 16.96 10.63 31.06
CA THR A 149 16.67 11.78 30.19
C THR A 149 17.59 11.99 29.00
N SER A 150 18.66 11.28 28.81
CA SER A 150 19.64 11.62 27.77
C SER A 150 20.22 10.48 26.97
N CYS A 151 19.76 9.28 27.18
CA CYS A 151 20.19 8.18 26.34
C CYS A 151 19.31 8.07 25.12
N GLN A 152 19.95 8.19 23.99
CA GLN A 152 19.31 7.94 22.72
C GLN A 152 18.71 6.53 22.71
N VAL A 153 17.41 6.44 22.74
CA VAL A 153 16.65 5.22 22.42
C VAL A 153 16.25 5.26 20.96
N ILE A 154 16.12 4.11 20.36
CA ILE A 154 15.75 3.98 18.95
C ILE A 154 14.35 3.39 18.87
N SER A 155 13.48 3.97 18.05
CA SER A 155 12.17 3.38 17.73
C SER A 155 12.36 2.15 16.84
N LYS A 156 11.55 1.13 17.04
CA LYS A 156 11.53 -0.06 16.19
C LYS A 156 11.22 0.26 14.73
N GLU A 157 10.44 1.32 14.48
CA GLU A 157 10.03 1.76 13.13
C GLU A 157 11.12 2.57 12.40
N THR A 158 12.24 2.88 13.05
CA THR A 158 13.36 3.60 12.42
C THR A 158 13.88 2.78 11.24
N LYS A 159 13.90 3.36 10.04
CA LYS A 159 14.51 2.71 8.88
C LYS A 159 16.00 2.50 9.13
N LEU A 160 16.50 1.30 8.86
CA LEU A 160 17.89 0.94 9.17
C LEU A 160 18.90 1.84 8.46
N ARG A 161 18.61 2.28 7.24
CA ARG A 161 19.45 3.24 6.50
C ARG A 161 19.54 4.62 7.15
N ASP A 162 18.56 5.00 7.97
CA ASP A 162 18.54 6.28 8.69
C ASP A 162 19.17 6.16 10.09
N PHE A 163 19.44 4.94 10.55
CA PHE A 163 20.10 4.68 11.81
C PHE A 163 21.59 5.06 11.74
N LYS A 164 21.95 6.15 12.41
CA LYS A 164 23.33 6.62 12.50
C LYS A 164 23.95 6.18 13.82
N ALA A 165 24.69 5.09 13.77
CA ALA A 165 25.39 4.57 14.94
C ALA A 165 26.66 5.35 15.24
N ASN A 166 26.95 5.53 16.53
CA ASN A 166 28.28 5.92 17.01
C ASN A 166 29.02 4.64 17.45
N SER A 167 30.09 4.30 16.78
CA SER A 167 30.86 3.07 17.02
C SER A 167 31.39 2.93 18.47
N HIS A 168 31.61 4.07 19.18
CA HIS A 168 32.06 4.06 20.57
C HIS A 168 30.95 3.65 21.57
N ILE A 169 29.70 3.57 21.14
CA ILE A 169 28.57 3.32 22.05
C ILE A 169 28.28 1.83 22.20
N GLY A 170 28.59 1.02 21.20
CA GLY A 170 28.41 -0.43 21.19
C GLY A 170 26.97 -0.86 20.85
N GLY A 171 25.94 -0.28 21.48
CA GLY A 171 24.54 -0.61 21.22
C GLY A 171 23.59 0.44 21.77
N TYR A 172 22.36 0.43 21.23
CA TYR A 172 21.28 1.36 21.60
C TYR A 172 20.03 0.59 22.00
N PRO A 173 19.38 0.95 23.13
CA PRO A 173 18.10 0.38 23.49
C PRO A 173 17.04 0.68 22.44
N VAL A 174 16.30 -0.35 22.05
CA VAL A 174 15.11 -0.22 21.20
C VAL A 174 13.88 -0.22 22.08
N VAL A 175 13.10 0.85 21.97
CA VAL A 175 11.94 1.08 22.84
C VAL A 175 10.74 1.48 21.98
N ASP A 176 9.61 0.82 22.21
CA ASP A 176 8.34 1.14 21.57
C ASP A 176 7.28 1.44 22.63
N ASN A 177 6.69 2.64 22.60
CA ASN A 177 5.67 3.10 23.55
C ASN A 177 6.04 2.84 25.02
N GLY A 178 7.32 3.08 25.39
CA GLY A 178 7.84 2.85 26.72
C GLY A 178 8.19 1.40 27.04
N THR A 179 7.96 0.46 26.14
CA THR A 179 8.31 -0.95 26.27
C THR A 179 9.69 -1.22 25.66
N TYR A 180 10.57 -1.81 26.42
CA TYR A 180 11.90 -2.24 25.94
C TYR A 180 11.74 -3.51 25.09
N LEU A 181 12.32 -3.50 23.89
CA LEU A 181 12.26 -4.61 22.93
C LEU A 181 13.59 -5.37 22.79
N GLY A 182 14.71 -4.68 23.05
CA GLY A 182 16.04 -5.26 22.84
C GLY A 182 17.08 -4.18 22.55
N ILE A 183 18.16 -4.57 21.89
CA ILE A 183 19.27 -3.70 21.52
C ILE A 183 19.55 -3.77 20.03
N ILE A 184 19.80 -2.63 19.41
CA ILE A 184 20.44 -2.57 18.10
C ILE A 184 21.93 -2.24 18.28
N ARG A 185 22.82 -3.06 17.70
CA ARG A 185 24.27 -2.82 17.77
C ARG A 185 24.69 -1.71 16.82
N SER A 186 25.76 -1.00 17.18
CA SER A 186 26.30 0.07 16.34
C SER A 186 26.93 -0.42 15.03
N ASN A 187 27.25 -1.69 14.92
CA ASN A 187 27.81 -2.35 13.73
C ASN A 187 26.79 -3.27 13.06
N VAL A 188 25.49 -3.04 13.27
CA VAL A 188 24.42 -3.83 12.65
C VAL A 188 24.51 -3.73 11.13
N GLU A 189 24.33 -4.85 10.47
CA GLU A 189 24.20 -4.94 9.01
C GLU A 189 22.77 -5.26 8.63
N ALA A 190 22.34 -4.79 7.47
CA ALA A 190 21.03 -5.17 6.91
C ALA A 190 20.98 -6.70 6.66
N PRO A 191 19.82 -7.32 6.78
CA PRO A 191 19.66 -8.73 6.47
C PRO A 191 20.12 -9.03 5.05
N LYS A 192 20.91 -10.09 4.87
CA LYS A 192 21.42 -10.48 3.55
C LYS A 192 20.32 -10.96 2.61
N GLN A 193 19.29 -11.58 3.16
CA GLN A 193 18.14 -12.06 2.39
C GLN A 193 17.07 -10.97 2.35
N LYS A 194 16.75 -10.51 1.14
CA LYS A 194 15.68 -9.58 0.88
C LYS A 194 14.32 -10.29 0.87
N THR A 195 13.27 -9.58 1.25
CA THR A 195 11.88 -10.05 1.09
C THR A 195 11.53 -10.20 -0.38
N LYS A 196 11.05 -11.37 -0.79
CA LYS A 196 10.61 -11.62 -2.17
C LYS A 196 9.24 -11.01 -2.42
N VAL A 197 9.13 -10.26 -3.51
CA VAL A 197 7.90 -9.53 -3.87
C VAL A 197 7.46 -9.88 -5.28
N VAL A 198 6.17 -10.08 -5.46
CA VAL A 198 5.47 -10.17 -6.74
C VAL A 198 4.57 -8.95 -6.88
N LEU A 199 4.67 -8.28 -8.01
CA LEU A 199 3.76 -7.20 -8.37
C LEU A 199 2.65 -7.73 -9.29
N VAL A 200 1.40 -7.36 -8.98
CA VAL A 200 0.24 -7.61 -9.83
C VAL A 200 -0.47 -6.29 -10.12
N ASP A 201 -1.03 -6.17 -11.32
CA ASP A 201 -1.88 -5.05 -11.74
C ASP A 201 -1.16 -3.67 -11.78
N HIS A 202 0.15 -3.64 -11.81
CA HIS A 202 0.93 -2.41 -12.03
C HIS A 202 2.40 -2.71 -12.30
N ASN A 203 3.09 -1.70 -12.88
CA ASN A 203 4.53 -1.77 -13.13
C ASN A 203 5.22 -0.40 -13.08
N GLU A 204 4.48 0.70 -12.94
CA GLU A 204 5.07 2.04 -12.86
C GLU A 204 5.63 2.29 -11.45
N LYS A 205 6.89 2.73 -11.36
CA LYS A 205 7.60 2.91 -10.07
C LYS A 205 6.81 3.77 -9.07
N VAL A 206 6.10 4.79 -9.53
CA VAL A 206 5.29 5.67 -8.67
C VAL A 206 4.10 4.97 -8.02
N GLN A 207 3.66 3.84 -8.59
CA GLN A 207 2.55 3.03 -8.10
C GLN A 207 2.99 1.89 -7.19
N ILE A 208 4.28 1.56 -7.15
CA ILE A 208 4.84 0.49 -6.32
C ILE A 208 4.97 0.97 -4.87
N ILE A 209 4.76 0.07 -3.91
CA ILE A 209 5.01 0.31 -2.47
C ILE A 209 6.40 0.90 -2.28
N ASP A 210 6.54 1.84 -1.35
CA ASP A 210 7.80 2.54 -1.10
C ASP A 210 8.94 1.57 -0.74
N ASP A 211 10.16 1.99 -1.05
CA ASP A 211 11.40 1.26 -0.71
C ASP A 211 11.50 -0.14 -1.36
N ILE A 212 10.90 -0.33 -2.54
CA ILE A 212 10.94 -1.61 -3.29
C ILE A 212 12.38 -2.07 -3.59
N GLU A 213 13.32 -1.16 -3.67
CA GLU A 213 14.75 -1.44 -3.86
C GLU A 213 15.38 -2.21 -2.69
N GLU A 214 14.76 -2.19 -1.51
CA GLU A 214 15.16 -3.00 -0.34
C GLU A 214 14.56 -4.39 -0.35
N ALA A 215 13.60 -4.68 -1.26
CA ALA A 215 13.04 -6.00 -1.53
C ALA A 215 13.68 -6.65 -2.77
N GLU A 216 13.36 -7.92 -3.01
CA GLU A 216 13.70 -8.67 -4.21
C GLU A 216 12.44 -8.86 -5.05
N LEU A 217 12.32 -8.08 -6.12
CA LEU A 217 11.25 -8.28 -7.10
C LEU A 217 11.54 -9.55 -7.90
N ILE A 218 10.60 -10.51 -7.90
CA ILE A 218 10.77 -11.81 -8.58
C ILE A 218 9.81 -12.03 -9.75
N GLU A 219 8.62 -11.39 -9.73
CA GLU A 219 7.62 -11.55 -10.78
C GLU A 219 6.78 -10.28 -10.92
N ASN A 220 6.28 -10.05 -12.15
CA ASN A 220 5.29 -9.01 -12.44
C ASN A 220 4.23 -9.52 -13.43
N ILE A 221 2.96 -9.46 -13.03
CA ILE A 221 1.81 -9.85 -13.85
C ILE A 221 0.88 -8.65 -14.01
N ASP A 222 0.66 -8.19 -15.23
CA ASP A 222 -0.03 -6.93 -15.45
C ASP A 222 -0.70 -6.87 -16.84
N HIS A 223 -1.71 -6.01 -16.97
CA HIS A 223 -2.41 -5.71 -18.22
C HIS A 223 -2.25 -4.24 -18.66
N HIS A 224 -1.48 -3.46 -17.92
CA HIS A 224 -1.21 -2.06 -18.22
C HIS A 224 -0.07 -1.88 -19.23
N ARG A 225 0.12 -0.64 -19.69
CA ARG A 225 1.32 -0.29 -20.45
C ARG A 225 2.58 -0.52 -19.62
N ILE A 226 3.68 -0.84 -20.24
CA ILE A 226 4.96 -0.94 -19.55
C ILE A 226 5.46 0.47 -19.23
N GLY A 227 5.59 0.78 -17.94
CA GLY A 227 5.88 2.11 -17.39
C GLY A 227 7.28 2.31 -16.84
N GLY A 228 8.27 1.53 -17.29
CA GLY A 228 9.67 1.72 -16.89
C GLY A 228 10.08 0.96 -15.63
N LEU A 229 9.53 -0.24 -15.41
CA LEU A 229 10.03 -1.17 -14.41
C LEU A 229 11.48 -1.53 -14.70
N VAL A 230 12.35 -1.34 -13.70
CA VAL A 230 13.78 -1.69 -13.78
C VAL A 230 14.07 -2.70 -12.68
N THR A 231 14.78 -3.76 -13.01
CA THR A 231 15.13 -4.85 -12.10
C THR A 231 16.63 -5.14 -12.17
N ASP A 232 17.22 -5.51 -11.03
CA ASP A 232 18.64 -5.90 -10.95
C ASP A 232 18.89 -7.30 -11.51
N ASN A 233 17.88 -8.17 -11.45
CA ASN A 233 17.94 -9.56 -11.87
C ASN A 233 16.84 -9.88 -12.91
N PRO A 234 16.99 -10.92 -13.74
CA PRO A 234 15.89 -11.42 -14.54
C PRO A 234 14.73 -11.87 -13.66
N ILE A 235 13.52 -11.45 -14.04
CA ILE A 235 12.29 -11.81 -13.33
C ILE A 235 11.29 -12.47 -14.28
N PHE A 236 10.28 -13.15 -13.73
CA PHE A 236 9.15 -13.61 -14.54
C PHE A 236 8.23 -12.41 -14.83
N ILE A 237 7.90 -12.21 -16.11
CA ILE A 237 6.99 -11.17 -16.56
C ILE A 237 5.89 -11.80 -17.40
N HIS A 238 4.62 -11.51 -17.06
CA HIS A 238 3.48 -11.93 -17.87
C HIS A 238 2.54 -10.74 -18.10
N TYR A 239 2.47 -10.30 -19.35
CA TYR A 239 1.65 -9.17 -19.79
C TYR A 239 0.73 -9.61 -20.91
N GLU A 240 -0.55 -9.24 -20.79
CA GLU A 240 -1.53 -9.46 -21.85
C GLU A 240 -2.40 -8.21 -22.04
N THR A 241 -2.87 -8.02 -23.27
CA THR A 241 -3.81 -6.93 -23.59
C THR A 241 -5.23 -7.43 -23.33
N VAL A 242 -5.63 -7.39 -22.06
CA VAL A 242 -6.97 -7.78 -21.56
C VAL A 242 -7.55 -6.65 -20.70
N GLY A 243 -8.77 -6.80 -20.25
CA GLY A 243 -9.47 -5.80 -19.45
C GLY A 243 -9.05 -5.76 -17.98
N CYS A 244 -8.47 -6.86 -17.43
CA CYS A 244 -8.22 -7.04 -16.01
C CYS A 244 -7.10 -8.06 -15.78
N THR A 245 -6.26 -7.84 -14.76
CA THR A 245 -5.17 -8.76 -14.37
C THR A 245 -5.72 -10.12 -13.93
N CYS A 246 -6.87 -10.16 -13.26
CA CYS A 246 -7.50 -11.41 -12.86
C CYS A 246 -7.89 -12.32 -14.05
N THR A 247 -8.10 -11.77 -15.25
CA THR A 247 -8.24 -12.58 -16.47
C THR A 247 -6.96 -13.37 -16.77
N ILE A 248 -5.81 -12.72 -16.64
CA ILE A 248 -4.49 -13.38 -16.79
C ILE A 248 -4.33 -14.48 -15.74
N LEU A 249 -4.61 -14.14 -14.48
CA LEU A 249 -4.42 -15.07 -13.36
C LEU A 249 -5.28 -16.33 -13.49
N ALA A 250 -6.56 -16.18 -13.86
CA ALA A 250 -7.42 -17.34 -14.09
C ALA A 250 -6.86 -18.27 -15.18
N ASN A 251 -6.29 -17.70 -16.25
CA ASN A 251 -5.66 -18.48 -17.31
C ASN A 251 -4.36 -19.14 -16.83
N LEU A 252 -3.59 -18.51 -15.93
CA LEU A 252 -2.41 -19.12 -15.31
C LEU A 252 -2.79 -20.34 -14.45
N TYR A 253 -3.88 -20.28 -13.67
CA TYR A 253 -4.39 -21.44 -12.93
C TYR A 253 -4.64 -22.62 -13.89
N TRP A 254 -5.38 -22.40 -14.98
CA TRP A 254 -5.66 -23.47 -15.96
C TRP A 254 -4.40 -23.95 -16.66
N GLN A 255 -3.48 -23.05 -17.01
CA GLN A 255 -2.21 -23.41 -17.66
C GLN A 255 -1.32 -24.29 -16.77
N TYR A 256 -1.29 -24.00 -15.46
CA TYR A 256 -0.52 -24.78 -14.49
C TYR A 256 -1.28 -26.03 -13.97
N GLY A 257 -2.49 -26.27 -14.46
CA GLY A 257 -3.30 -27.40 -14.03
C GLY A 257 -3.78 -27.32 -12.58
N GLN A 258 -3.88 -26.10 -12.03
CA GLN A 258 -4.35 -25.86 -10.67
C GLN A 258 -5.86 -25.61 -10.66
N GLU A 259 -6.54 -26.11 -9.65
CA GLU A 259 -7.96 -25.81 -9.45
C GLU A 259 -8.18 -24.41 -8.86
N ILE A 260 -9.17 -23.69 -9.37
CA ILE A 260 -9.56 -22.41 -8.82
C ILE A 260 -10.59 -22.65 -7.69
N PRO A 261 -10.28 -22.37 -6.42
CA PRO A 261 -11.25 -22.49 -5.34
C PRO A 261 -12.46 -21.57 -5.58
N LYS A 262 -13.64 -22.00 -5.12
CA LYS A 262 -14.90 -21.28 -5.32
C LYS A 262 -14.84 -19.81 -4.92
N ASN A 263 -14.29 -19.50 -3.75
CA ASN A 263 -14.18 -18.16 -3.23
C ASN A 263 -13.14 -17.31 -3.99
N ILE A 264 -12.01 -17.91 -4.43
CA ILE A 264 -11.02 -17.26 -5.29
C ILE A 264 -11.62 -16.93 -6.66
N ALA A 265 -12.39 -17.87 -7.24
CA ALA A 265 -13.11 -17.60 -8.50
C ALA A 265 -14.04 -16.39 -8.38
N GLY A 266 -14.71 -16.25 -7.24
CA GLY A 266 -15.54 -15.09 -6.94
C GLY A 266 -14.77 -13.78 -6.87
N LEU A 267 -13.60 -13.74 -6.23
CA LEU A 267 -12.75 -12.55 -6.21
C LEU A 267 -12.22 -12.18 -7.60
N MET A 268 -11.73 -13.15 -8.36
CA MET A 268 -11.28 -12.87 -9.74
C MET A 268 -12.43 -12.40 -10.64
N LEU A 269 -13.63 -12.96 -10.46
CA LEU A 269 -14.83 -12.48 -11.15
C LEU A 269 -15.15 -11.03 -10.78
N SER A 270 -15.06 -10.68 -9.50
CA SER A 270 -15.28 -9.30 -9.02
C SER A 270 -14.35 -8.30 -9.68
N ALA A 271 -13.07 -8.62 -9.76
CA ALA A 271 -12.07 -7.80 -10.43
C ALA A 271 -12.39 -7.59 -11.91
N ILE A 272 -12.73 -8.67 -12.64
CA ILE A 272 -13.07 -8.57 -14.07
C ILE A 272 -14.34 -7.71 -14.27
N ILE A 273 -15.35 -7.85 -13.42
CA ILE A 273 -16.57 -7.05 -13.49
C ILE A 273 -16.26 -5.58 -13.23
N SER A 274 -15.44 -5.28 -12.22
CA SER A 274 -15.01 -3.92 -11.85
C SER A 274 -14.32 -3.22 -13.02
N ASP A 275 -13.22 -3.76 -13.51
CA ASP A 275 -12.38 -3.16 -14.55
C ASP A 275 -13.06 -3.05 -15.92
N THR A 276 -13.92 -4.01 -16.22
CA THR A 276 -14.67 -4.02 -17.48
C THR A 276 -16.02 -3.33 -17.37
N VAL A 277 -16.41 -2.85 -16.19
CA VAL A 277 -17.72 -2.27 -15.90
C VAL A 277 -18.84 -3.20 -16.41
N LEU A 278 -18.79 -4.45 -15.97
CA LEU A 278 -19.69 -5.52 -16.44
C LEU A 278 -19.70 -5.59 -17.97
N PHE A 279 -18.49 -5.65 -18.58
CA PHE A 279 -18.23 -5.77 -20.03
C PHE A 279 -18.60 -4.56 -20.90
N ARG A 280 -18.93 -3.40 -20.29
CA ARG A 280 -19.26 -2.16 -21.00
C ARG A 280 -18.03 -1.32 -21.33
N SER A 281 -16.93 -1.50 -20.60
CA SER A 281 -15.68 -0.76 -20.84
C SER A 281 -15.07 -1.12 -22.20
N PRO A 282 -14.57 -0.13 -22.97
CA PRO A 282 -13.85 -0.40 -24.21
C PRO A 282 -12.50 -1.14 -24.00
N THR A 283 -12.07 -1.32 -22.74
CA THR A 283 -10.91 -2.16 -22.38
C THR A 283 -11.26 -3.64 -22.38
N CYS A 284 -12.55 -3.99 -22.24
CA CYS A 284 -13.03 -5.36 -22.18
C CYS A 284 -12.72 -6.12 -23.49
N THR A 285 -12.23 -7.34 -23.35
CA THR A 285 -11.97 -8.27 -24.45
C THR A 285 -12.90 -9.48 -24.38
N GLU A 286 -12.98 -10.26 -25.48
CA GLU A 286 -13.74 -11.52 -25.45
C GLU A 286 -13.13 -12.51 -24.44
N LYS A 287 -11.80 -12.44 -24.23
CA LYS A 287 -11.12 -13.27 -23.22
C LYS A 287 -11.63 -12.98 -21.80
N ASP A 288 -11.87 -11.70 -21.47
CA ASP A 288 -12.43 -11.30 -20.18
C ASP A 288 -13.85 -11.89 -20.00
N LYS A 289 -14.70 -11.77 -21.02
CA LYS A 289 -16.06 -12.28 -20.99
C LYS A 289 -16.13 -13.80 -20.82
N GLU A 290 -15.30 -14.53 -21.57
CA GLU A 290 -15.23 -15.99 -21.48
C GLU A 290 -14.68 -16.44 -20.11
N THR A 291 -13.66 -15.76 -19.61
CA THR A 291 -13.06 -16.02 -18.29
C THR A 291 -14.08 -15.76 -17.19
N ALA A 292 -14.77 -14.62 -17.22
CA ALA A 292 -15.80 -14.28 -16.24
C ALA A 292 -16.95 -15.30 -16.19
N LYS A 293 -17.42 -15.79 -17.33
CA LYS A 293 -18.46 -16.84 -17.39
C LYS A 293 -18.03 -18.14 -16.71
N LYS A 294 -16.78 -18.57 -16.95
CA LYS A 294 -16.21 -19.76 -16.29
C LYS A 294 -16.07 -19.53 -14.77
N LEU A 295 -15.55 -18.36 -14.37
CA LEU A 295 -15.40 -18.01 -12.96
C LEU A 295 -16.75 -17.91 -12.23
N ALA A 296 -17.78 -17.33 -12.85
CA ALA A 296 -19.12 -17.28 -12.29
C ALA A 296 -19.71 -18.69 -12.04
N THR A 297 -19.46 -19.62 -12.97
CA THR A 297 -19.85 -21.02 -12.82
C THR A 297 -19.13 -21.68 -11.63
N ILE A 298 -17.82 -21.48 -11.49
CA ILE A 298 -17.02 -22.03 -10.39
C ILE A 298 -17.44 -21.38 -9.06
N ALA A 299 -17.63 -20.06 -9.03
CA ALA A 299 -18.08 -19.30 -7.87
C ALA A 299 -19.53 -19.63 -7.47
N GLY A 300 -20.33 -20.20 -8.39
CA GLY A 300 -21.73 -20.55 -8.15
C GLY A 300 -22.62 -19.33 -7.98
N VAL A 301 -22.37 -18.26 -8.74
CA VAL A 301 -23.16 -17.01 -8.73
C VAL A 301 -23.74 -16.73 -10.12
N ASN A 302 -24.87 -16.01 -10.15
CA ASN A 302 -25.37 -15.42 -11.39
C ASN A 302 -24.51 -14.19 -11.70
N LEU A 303 -23.86 -14.19 -12.85
CA LEU A 303 -22.88 -13.16 -13.24
C LEU A 303 -23.48 -11.76 -13.30
N GLU A 304 -24.68 -11.63 -13.90
CA GLU A 304 -25.33 -10.32 -14.08
C GLU A 304 -25.88 -9.79 -12.76
N GLU A 305 -26.56 -10.62 -11.96
CA GLU A 305 -27.10 -10.23 -10.66
C GLU A 305 -25.97 -9.84 -9.70
N TYR A 306 -24.96 -10.69 -9.54
CA TYR A 306 -23.80 -10.40 -8.71
C TYR A 306 -23.05 -9.16 -9.19
N GLY A 307 -22.84 -9.03 -10.51
CA GLY A 307 -22.15 -7.88 -11.10
C GLY A 307 -22.86 -6.56 -10.82
N MET A 308 -24.19 -6.54 -10.88
CA MET A 308 -24.97 -5.35 -10.53
C MET A 308 -24.90 -5.03 -9.04
N GLU A 309 -24.90 -6.03 -8.15
CA GLU A 309 -24.74 -5.82 -6.71
C GLU A 309 -23.34 -5.25 -6.37
N LEU A 310 -22.30 -5.78 -7.00
CA LEU A 310 -20.92 -5.32 -6.85
C LEU A 310 -20.77 -3.85 -7.27
N LEU A 311 -21.20 -3.51 -8.49
CA LEU A 311 -21.13 -2.14 -9.01
C LEU A 311 -21.97 -1.17 -8.18
N LYS A 312 -23.14 -1.61 -7.68
CA LYS A 312 -23.96 -0.82 -6.76
C LYS A 312 -23.24 -0.52 -5.45
N ALA A 313 -22.56 -1.51 -4.88
CA ALA A 313 -21.77 -1.32 -3.66
C ALA A 313 -20.64 -0.30 -3.85
N GLY A 314 -19.96 -0.35 -5.01
CA GLY A 314 -18.91 0.62 -5.39
C GLY A 314 -19.42 2.02 -5.68
N SER A 315 -20.66 2.13 -6.19
CA SER A 315 -21.25 3.41 -6.59
C SER A 315 -21.90 4.19 -5.43
N ASP A 316 -21.99 3.62 -4.24
CA ASP A 316 -22.52 4.32 -3.07
C ASP A 316 -21.49 5.31 -2.51
N VAL A 317 -21.72 6.58 -2.78
CA VAL A 317 -20.86 7.72 -2.35
C VAL A 317 -21.62 8.71 -1.47
N SER A 318 -22.73 8.29 -0.91
CA SER A 318 -23.62 9.10 -0.09
C SER A 318 -22.92 9.69 1.16
N ASP A 319 -21.94 8.99 1.71
CA ASP A 319 -21.12 9.40 2.86
C ASP A 319 -19.81 10.14 2.48
N TYR A 320 -19.58 10.40 1.18
CA TYR A 320 -18.35 11.07 0.75
C TYR A 320 -18.48 12.58 0.90
N SER A 321 -17.47 13.23 1.51
CA SER A 321 -17.29 14.67 1.44
C SER A 321 -16.96 15.12 0.01
N ASP A 322 -17.15 16.41 -0.30
CA ASP A 322 -16.81 16.95 -1.61
C ASP A 322 -15.31 16.76 -1.93
N GLU A 323 -14.46 16.96 -0.92
CA GLU A 323 -13.02 16.73 -1.04
C GLU A 323 -12.70 15.27 -1.35
N LYS A 324 -13.41 14.32 -0.75
CA LYS A 324 -13.22 12.90 -1.01
C LYS A 324 -13.68 12.56 -2.43
N ILE A 325 -14.81 13.08 -2.88
CA ILE A 325 -15.32 12.88 -4.25
C ILE A 325 -14.28 13.34 -5.28
N VAL A 326 -13.75 14.57 -5.16
CA VAL A 326 -12.80 15.11 -6.14
C VAL A 326 -11.44 14.43 -6.14
N ARG A 327 -11.09 13.71 -5.06
CA ARG A 327 -9.87 12.92 -4.95
C ARG A 327 -10.06 11.44 -5.31
N THR A 328 -11.30 11.00 -5.56
CA THR A 328 -11.58 9.61 -5.92
C THR A 328 -10.94 9.28 -7.26
N ASP A 329 -10.15 8.21 -7.29
CA ASP A 329 -9.38 7.75 -8.45
C ASP A 329 -8.70 8.90 -9.21
N LEU A 330 -8.11 9.84 -8.47
CA LEU A 330 -7.41 11.00 -9.04
C LEU A 330 -6.06 10.56 -9.61
N LYS A 331 -5.82 10.91 -10.88
CA LYS A 331 -4.53 10.70 -11.56
C LYS A 331 -4.04 12.00 -12.17
N GLU A 332 -2.72 12.16 -12.15
CA GLU A 332 -2.02 13.30 -12.72
C GLU A 332 -1.52 12.97 -14.13
N PHE A 333 -1.56 13.96 -15.01
CA PHE A 333 -1.05 13.84 -16.38
C PHE A 333 -0.27 15.10 -16.75
N GLU A 334 0.80 14.92 -17.48
CA GLU A 334 1.60 16.02 -17.99
C GLU A 334 1.40 16.18 -19.50
N ALA A 335 1.14 17.40 -19.94
CA ALA A 335 1.06 17.77 -21.35
C ALA A 335 1.58 19.18 -21.55
N ASN A 336 2.49 19.38 -22.53
CA ASN A 336 3.06 20.67 -22.90
C ASN A 336 3.65 21.45 -21.71
N GLY A 337 4.34 20.74 -20.77
CA GLY A 337 4.93 21.34 -19.57
C GLY A 337 3.92 21.78 -18.50
N LYS A 338 2.65 21.43 -18.65
CA LYS A 338 1.59 21.69 -17.68
C LYS A 338 1.12 20.38 -17.05
N ILE A 339 0.86 20.41 -15.75
CA ILE A 339 0.28 19.27 -15.01
C ILE A 339 -1.22 19.51 -14.85
N ILE A 340 -2.01 18.49 -15.16
CA ILE A 340 -3.45 18.45 -14.94
C ILE A 340 -3.80 17.25 -14.06
N SER A 341 -4.94 17.30 -13.38
CA SER A 341 -5.50 16.18 -12.65
C SER A 341 -6.84 15.75 -13.23
N ILE A 342 -7.09 14.44 -13.29
CA ILE A 342 -8.37 13.88 -13.73
C ILE A 342 -8.81 12.83 -12.72
N GLY A 343 -9.83 13.17 -11.91
CA GLY A 343 -10.53 12.23 -11.03
C GLY A 343 -11.65 11.52 -11.76
N GLN A 344 -12.06 10.36 -11.26
CA GLN A 344 -13.22 9.64 -11.77
C GLN A 344 -14.03 9.04 -10.63
N ILE A 345 -15.34 9.24 -10.69
CA ILE A 345 -16.31 8.58 -9.85
C ILE A 345 -17.35 7.89 -10.71
N GLN A 346 -17.63 6.64 -10.39
CA GLN A 346 -18.61 5.83 -11.11
C GLN A 346 -19.84 5.65 -10.22
N VAL A 347 -21.02 5.98 -10.74
CA VAL A 347 -22.28 5.92 -10.00
C VAL A 347 -23.38 5.35 -10.87
N MET A 348 -24.44 4.85 -10.24
CA MET A 348 -25.65 4.40 -10.96
C MET A 348 -26.62 5.56 -11.23
N ASP A 349 -26.56 6.62 -10.44
CA ASP A 349 -27.35 7.84 -10.59
C ASP A 349 -26.49 9.06 -10.28
N THR A 350 -26.44 10.01 -11.19
CA THR A 350 -25.63 11.22 -11.08
C THR A 350 -26.37 12.36 -10.38
N THR A 351 -27.67 12.25 -10.11
CA THR A 351 -28.55 13.32 -9.65
C THR A 351 -28.03 13.96 -8.36
N ASP A 352 -27.74 13.16 -7.35
CA ASP A 352 -27.28 13.67 -6.04
C ASP A 352 -25.91 14.35 -6.14
N ILE A 353 -24.99 13.78 -6.93
CA ILE A 353 -23.65 14.36 -7.09
C ILE A 353 -23.70 15.65 -7.89
N LEU A 354 -24.46 15.69 -8.97
CA LEU A 354 -24.66 16.90 -9.77
C LEU A 354 -25.40 17.99 -8.98
N GLY A 355 -26.27 17.61 -8.07
CA GLY A 355 -26.90 18.53 -7.11
C GLY A 355 -25.86 19.26 -6.21
N ARG A 356 -24.67 18.67 -6.03
CA ARG A 356 -23.55 19.24 -5.27
C ARG A 356 -22.51 19.93 -6.16
N LYS A 357 -22.74 20.12 -7.45
CA LYS A 357 -21.76 20.62 -8.44
C LYS A 357 -21.03 21.89 -7.99
N ALA A 358 -21.74 22.87 -7.44
CA ALA A 358 -21.11 24.12 -6.98
C ALA A 358 -20.06 23.88 -5.86
N CYS A 359 -20.34 22.97 -4.93
CA CYS A 359 -19.42 22.59 -3.87
C CYS A 359 -18.23 21.77 -4.42
N LEU A 360 -18.49 20.88 -5.37
CA LEU A 360 -17.44 20.09 -6.05
C LEU A 360 -16.48 20.99 -6.83
N LEU A 361 -16.98 21.95 -7.60
CA LEU A 361 -16.13 22.91 -8.32
C LEU A 361 -15.25 23.74 -7.35
N LYS A 362 -15.77 24.11 -6.19
CA LYS A 362 -14.98 24.79 -5.15
C LYS A 362 -13.89 23.89 -4.57
N ALA A 363 -14.22 22.62 -4.28
CA ALA A 363 -13.24 21.65 -3.79
C ALA A 363 -12.16 21.35 -4.85
N MET A 364 -12.55 21.23 -6.12
CA MET A 364 -11.62 21.07 -7.25
C MET A 364 -10.68 22.26 -7.40
N GLU A 365 -11.17 23.50 -7.25
CA GLU A 365 -10.35 24.69 -7.32
C GLU A 365 -9.33 24.76 -6.16
N THR A 366 -9.75 24.35 -4.96
CA THR A 366 -8.86 24.23 -3.81
C THR A 366 -7.75 23.19 -4.07
N LEU A 367 -8.13 22.02 -4.59
CA LEU A 367 -7.19 20.97 -4.97
C LEU A 367 -6.21 21.44 -6.05
N ARG A 368 -6.73 22.06 -7.12
CA ARG A 368 -5.96 22.60 -8.24
C ARG A 368 -4.89 23.58 -7.77
N SER A 369 -5.29 24.55 -6.96
CA SER A 369 -4.41 25.61 -6.45
C SER A 369 -3.33 25.05 -5.51
N ALA A 370 -3.68 24.10 -4.63
CA ALA A 370 -2.75 23.50 -3.68
C ALA A 370 -1.63 22.69 -4.37
N ASN A 371 -1.90 22.12 -5.56
CA ASN A 371 -0.96 21.27 -6.29
C ASN A 371 -0.40 21.92 -7.57
N ASN A 372 -0.70 23.21 -7.81
CA ASN A 372 -0.28 23.96 -9.00
C ASN A 372 -0.70 23.28 -10.34
N TYR A 373 -1.86 22.64 -10.38
CA TYR A 373 -2.41 22.12 -11.62
C TYR A 373 -2.89 23.26 -12.52
N SER A 374 -2.65 23.18 -13.83
CA SER A 374 -3.20 24.12 -14.80
C SER A 374 -4.72 23.98 -14.93
N ALA A 375 -5.22 22.76 -14.83
CA ALA A 375 -6.63 22.42 -14.79
C ALA A 375 -6.86 21.15 -13.96
N SER A 376 -8.07 21.02 -13.40
CA SER A 376 -8.54 19.81 -12.75
C SER A 376 -9.87 19.39 -13.35
N TYR A 377 -10.02 18.10 -13.61
CA TYR A 377 -11.20 17.49 -14.19
C TYR A 377 -11.76 16.43 -13.26
N LEU A 378 -13.08 16.28 -13.22
CA LEU A 378 -13.75 15.19 -12.54
C LEU A 378 -14.78 14.55 -13.49
N MET A 379 -14.59 13.28 -13.75
CA MET A 379 -15.53 12.44 -14.48
C MET A 379 -16.59 11.92 -13.51
N ILE A 380 -17.83 12.34 -13.66
CA ILE A 380 -18.99 11.78 -12.96
C ILE A 380 -19.67 10.83 -13.95
N THR A 381 -19.32 9.55 -13.86
CA THR A 381 -19.69 8.55 -14.84
C THR A 381 -20.91 7.77 -14.37
N ASN A 382 -22.01 7.84 -15.13
CA ASN A 382 -23.16 6.98 -14.93
C ASN A 382 -22.97 5.66 -15.67
N ILE A 383 -22.83 4.56 -14.92
CA ILE A 383 -22.53 3.24 -15.46
C ILE A 383 -23.73 2.60 -16.18
N LEU A 384 -24.96 3.06 -15.90
CA LEU A 384 -26.18 2.54 -16.53
C LEU A 384 -26.47 3.18 -17.88
N THR A 385 -26.26 4.49 -17.98
CA THR A 385 -26.45 5.25 -19.23
C THR A 385 -25.20 5.28 -20.09
N GLU A 386 -24.08 4.75 -19.58
CA GLU A 386 -22.78 4.74 -20.26
C GLU A 386 -22.28 6.13 -20.65
N ALA A 387 -22.56 7.13 -19.80
CA ALA A 387 -22.26 8.52 -20.08
C ALA A 387 -21.53 9.18 -18.91
N THR A 388 -20.77 10.24 -19.21
CA THR A 388 -20.00 11.00 -18.22
C THR A 388 -20.36 12.47 -18.25
N ASN A 389 -20.73 13.05 -17.12
CA ASN A 389 -20.67 14.48 -16.90
C ASN A 389 -19.24 14.84 -16.50
N LEU A 390 -18.52 15.49 -17.38
CA LEU A 390 -17.14 15.95 -17.13
C LEU A 390 -17.21 17.37 -16.62
N ILE A 391 -16.96 17.58 -15.32
CA ILE A 391 -16.83 18.90 -14.73
C ILE A 391 -15.36 19.29 -14.57
N PHE A 392 -15.05 20.59 -14.60
CA PHE A 392 -13.66 21.04 -14.61
C PHE A 392 -13.48 22.45 -14.06
N VAL A 393 -12.24 22.77 -13.64
CA VAL A 393 -11.79 24.09 -13.20
C VAL A 393 -10.43 24.43 -13.78
N GLY A 394 -10.07 25.71 -13.80
CA GLY A 394 -8.81 26.21 -14.35
C GLY A 394 -8.89 26.49 -15.85
N ASP A 395 -7.74 26.46 -16.56
CA ASP A 395 -7.60 26.77 -17.99
C ASP A 395 -8.13 25.62 -18.87
N ALA A 396 -9.40 25.26 -18.77
CA ALA A 396 -9.94 24.04 -19.33
C ALA A 396 -11.00 24.23 -20.43
N ASN A 397 -11.70 25.37 -20.51
CA ASN A 397 -12.81 25.55 -21.44
C ASN A 397 -12.44 25.27 -22.90
N ASP A 398 -11.38 25.92 -23.40
CA ASP A 398 -10.94 25.76 -24.80
C ASP A 398 -10.40 24.35 -25.06
N VAL A 399 -9.71 23.79 -24.07
CA VAL A 399 -9.19 22.41 -24.12
C VAL A 399 -10.34 21.40 -24.24
N VAL A 400 -11.38 21.54 -23.41
CA VAL A 400 -12.55 20.64 -23.42
C VAL A 400 -13.34 20.82 -24.72
N ALA A 401 -13.55 22.07 -25.17
CA ALA A 401 -14.24 22.34 -26.43
C ALA A 401 -13.52 21.69 -27.62
N ALA A 402 -12.19 21.81 -27.69
CA ALA A 402 -11.39 21.20 -28.73
C ALA A 402 -11.30 19.66 -28.61
N ALA A 403 -11.15 19.15 -27.39
CA ALA A 403 -10.99 17.72 -27.15
C ALA A 403 -12.24 16.91 -27.52
N PHE A 404 -13.44 17.46 -27.25
CA PHE A 404 -14.71 16.72 -27.42
C PHE A 404 -15.60 17.32 -28.50
N ASN A 405 -15.17 18.34 -29.23
CA ASN A 405 -15.98 19.07 -30.21
C ASN A 405 -17.35 19.48 -29.64
N ALA A 406 -17.38 19.97 -28.42
CA ALA A 406 -18.56 20.34 -27.66
C ALA A 406 -18.36 21.69 -27.00
N GLN A 407 -19.44 22.44 -26.76
CA GLN A 407 -19.37 23.70 -26.04
C GLN A 407 -19.68 23.48 -24.57
N PRO A 408 -18.70 23.68 -23.66
CA PRO A 408 -18.94 23.58 -22.22
C PRO A 408 -19.94 24.64 -21.74
N VAL A 409 -20.81 24.23 -20.80
CA VAL A 409 -21.75 25.13 -20.11
C VAL A 409 -21.53 24.99 -18.62
N ASP A 410 -21.34 26.11 -17.92
CA ASP A 410 -21.16 26.12 -16.46
C ASP A 410 -20.08 25.13 -15.96
N ASN A 411 -18.90 25.12 -16.61
CA ASN A 411 -17.77 24.23 -16.30
C ASN A 411 -18.10 22.73 -16.44
N GLU A 412 -18.96 22.38 -17.35
CA GLU A 412 -19.41 20.99 -17.59
C GLU A 412 -19.59 20.70 -19.07
N VAL A 413 -19.32 19.46 -19.46
CA VAL A 413 -19.70 18.86 -20.72
C VAL A 413 -20.28 17.46 -20.48
N TYR A 414 -21.36 17.12 -21.18
CA TYR A 414 -21.93 15.78 -21.16
C TYR A 414 -21.36 14.96 -22.32
N LEU A 415 -20.79 13.81 -22.00
CA LEU A 415 -20.11 12.93 -22.93
C LEU A 415 -20.85 11.59 -23.00
N GLU A 416 -21.58 11.37 -24.09
CA GLU A 416 -22.25 10.09 -24.35
C GLU A 416 -21.22 8.97 -24.60
N HIS A 417 -21.57 7.73 -24.26
CA HIS A 417 -20.75 6.55 -24.47
C HIS A 417 -19.30 6.68 -23.98
N THR A 418 -19.12 7.40 -22.85
CA THR A 418 -17.80 7.69 -22.28
C THR A 418 -17.70 7.12 -20.87
N LEU A 419 -16.98 6.00 -20.73
CA LEU A 419 -16.77 5.27 -19.48
C LEU A 419 -15.29 5.25 -19.06
N SER A 420 -14.37 5.25 -20.03
CA SER A 420 -12.96 5.03 -19.79
C SER A 420 -12.15 6.33 -19.81
N ARG A 421 -11.66 6.73 -18.63
CA ARG A 421 -10.69 7.84 -18.53
C ARG A 421 -9.47 7.62 -19.44
N LYS A 422 -8.87 6.41 -19.36
CA LYS A 422 -7.62 6.04 -20.06
C LYS A 422 -7.75 6.10 -21.58
N LYS A 423 -8.87 5.64 -22.14
CA LYS A 423 -9.05 5.54 -23.60
C LYS A 423 -9.82 6.70 -24.21
N GLN A 424 -10.77 7.27 -23.47
CA GLN A 424 -11.77 8.18 -24.04
C GLN A 424 -11.63 9.63 -23.55
N VAL A 425 -10.98 9.90 -22.41
CA VAL A 425 -10.88 11.25 -21.83
C VAL A 425 -9.45 11.78 -21.84
N VAL A 426 -8.49 11.02 -21.35
CA VAL A 426 -7.08 11.46 -21.29
C VAL A 426 -6.49 11.76 -22.66
N PRO A 427 -6.59 10.88 -23.69
CA PRO A 427 -5.97 11.15 -24.98
C PRO A 427 -6.49 12.39 -25.67
N PRO A 428 -7.82 12.64 -25.76
CA PRO A 428 -8.34 13.89 -26.34
C PRO A 428 -7.90 15.15 -25.60
N ILE A 429 -7.93 15.17 -24.27
CA ILE A 429 -7.51 16.31 -23.46
C ILE A 429 -6.02 16.59 -23.68
N VAL A 430 -5.16 15.58 -23.54
CA VAL A 430 -3.72 15.71 -23.75
C VAL A 430 -3.40 16.12 -25.20
N GLY A 431 -4.15 15.61 -26.18
CA GLY A 431 -4.05 16.00 -27.58
C GLY A 431 -4.38 17.48 -27.79
N ALA A 432 -5.49 17.96 -27.25
CA ALA A 432 -5.91 19.36 -27.33
C ALA A 432 -4.95 20.32 -26.60
N MET A 433 -4.25 19.88 -25.56
CA MET A 433 -3.25 20.68 -24.86
C MET A 433 -1.93 20.83 -25.65
N LYS A 434 -1.67 19.98 -26.62
CA LYS A 434 -0.45 20.00 -27.45
C LYS A 434 -0.60 20.78 -28.75
N GLY A 435 -1.84 20.92 -29.22
CA GLY A 435 -2.20 21.67 -30.43
C GLY A 435 -2.39 23.09 -30.18
#